data_2c84371cc3dbdcae7afc8352cc86b16f
#
_entry.id   2c84371cc3dbdcae7afc8352cc86b16f
#
_cell.length_a   1.000
_cell.length_b   1.000
_cell.length_c   1.000
_cell.angle_alpha   90.00
_cell.angle_beta   90.00
_cell.angle_gamma   90.00
#
_symmetry.space_group_name_H-M   'P 1'
#
loop_
_entity.id
_entity.type
_entity.pdbx_description
1 polymer ?
#
loop_
_entity_poly.entity_id
_entity_poly.type
_entity_poly.pdbx_seq_one_letter_code
_entity_poly.pdbx_strand_id
1 'polypeptide(L)'
;MKYNRVYFLFFSVLVSSLALVRSGPNHGRKLIKDLLKDYEPYERPVASESDSVDVRYGIAILKTYGVCPKDQALKSKVWLRMYWNDVNLRWNPSDYGNIKDIRFPSKSIWIPDIIPYNAEDYHAVDPYHLTTDVVVNHDGSCTWHPPMNLKTHCEPSQDSNAQTCKIKVGSWTYNGYKMNITLDKPGADLSDYTPSKDWILKDAPAEREEKIYSCCPEPYVKITYTLNFEKRGLWEKLFGFKELGKYTDR
;
A
#
# COMPACT_ATOMS: atom_id res chain seq x y z
N MET A 1 -74.12 31.02 28.39
CA MET A 1 -73.62 29.66 28.37
C MET A 1 -72.24 29.72 27.72
N LYS A 2 -71.24 29.90 28.46
CA LYS A 2 -70.18 29.08 29.06
C LYS A 2 -69.81 27.92 28.17
N TYR A 3 -68.69 28.08 27.41
CA TYR A 3 -67.65 27.11 27.09
C TYR A 3 -66.75 27.76 26.04
N ASN A 4 -65.57 28.31 26.46
CA ASN A 4 -64.40 28.53 25.61
C ASN A 4 -63.34 29.27 26.46
N ARG A 5 -62.63 28.57 27.31
CA ARG A 5 -61.37 29.07 27.92
C ARG A 5 -60.61 27.89 28.56
N VAL A 6 -60.12 26.94 27.82
CA VAL A 6 -59.17 25.93 28.39
C VAL A 6 -58.14 25.42 27.35
N TYR A 7 -58.02 25.90 26.16
CA TYR A 7 -57.09 25.30 25.17
C TYR A 7 -55.88 26.24 24.77
N PHE A 8 -55.48 27.15 25.62
CA PHE A 8 -54.34 28.05 25.24
C PHE A 8 -53.12 27.97 26.17
N LEU A 9 -52.95 26.92 26.98
CA LEU A 9 -51.81 26.83 27.90
C LEU A 9 -50.93 25.57 27.75
N PHE A 10 -51.01 24.84 26.66
CA PHE A 10 -50.16 23.62 26.47
C PHE A 10 -49.23 23.69 25.27
N PHE A 11 -49.01 24.89 24.68
CA PHE A 11 -48.14 25.00 23.46
C PHE A 11 -46.85 25.79 23.69
N SER A 12 -46.45 26.10 24.90
CA SER A 12 -45.24 26.94 25.15
C SER A 12 -44.11 26.28 25.95
N VAL A 13 -44.06 24.94 26.05
CA VAL A 13 -42.98 24.27 26.81
C VAL A 13 -42.20 23.24 25.96
N LEU A 14 -42.31 23.26 24.64
CA LEU A 14 -41.62 22.26 23.78
C LEU A 14 -40.64 22.90 22.80
N VAL A 15 -40.08 24.05 23.09
CA VAL A 15 -39.06 24.71 22.24
C VAL A 15 -37.86 25.19 23.06
N SER A 16 -37.27 24.36 23.88
CA SER A 16 -36.01 24.71 24.53
C SER A 16 -35.16 23.52 24.96
N SER A 17 -34.88 22.63 24.03
CA SER A 17 -33.72 21.72 24.17
C SER A 17 -33.18 21.31 22.80
N LEU A 18 -33.01 22.27 21.88
CA LEU A 18 -31.94 22.15 20.90
C LEU A 18 -30.64 22.32 21.71
N ALA A 19 -30.17 21.24 22.31
CA ALA A 19 -28.83 21.18 22.79
C ALA A 19 -27.93 21.51 21.59
N LEU A 20 -27.37 22.71 21.57
CA LEU A 20 -26.19 23.02 20.76
C LEU A 20 -25.17 21.95 21.12
N VAL A 21 -25.03 20.95 20.29
CA VAL A 21 -23.86 20.06 20.30
C VAL A 21 -22.68 20.99 20.01
N ARG A 22 -22.12 21.56 21.06
CA ARG A 22 -20.82 22.22 20.99
C ARG A 22 -19.86 21.12 20.57
N SER A 23 -19.54 21.08 19.30
CA SER A 23 -18.37 20.33 18.84
C SER A 23 -17.19 20.89 19.65
N GLY A 24 -16.62 20.06 20.52
CA GLY A 24 -15.38 20.40 21.23
C GLY A 24 -14.28 20.75 20.24
N PRO A 25 -13.14 21.26 20.70
CA PRO A 25 -12.04 21.67 19.83
C PRO A 25 -11.71 20.50 18.90
N ASN A 26 -11.83 20.69 17.59
CA ASN A 26 -11.54 19.68 16.59
C ASN A 26 -10.02 19.65 16.35
N HIS A 27 -9.30 18.98 17.28
CA HIS A 27 -7.85 18.87 17.26
C HIS A 27 -7.35 18.23 15.96
N GLY A 28 -8.05 17.23 15.40
CA GLY A 28 -7.69 16.60 14.15
C GLY A 28 -7.74 17.56 12.96
N ARG A 29 -8.80 18.39 12.87
CA ARG A 29 -8.91 19.41 11.82
C ARG A 29 -7.81 20.47 11.93
N LYS A 30 -7.48 20.88 13.17
CA LYS A 30 -6.40 21.82 13.41
C LYS A 30 -5.06 21.22 12.97
N LEU A 31 -4.77 19.98 13.41
CA LEU A 31 -3.57 19.26 13.04
C LEU A 31 -3.37 19.15 11.52
N ILE A 32 -4.41 18.70 10.79
CA ILE A 32 -4.37 18.61 9.33
C ILE A 32 -4.01 19.96 8.69
N LYS A 33 -4.66 21.04 9.14
CA LYS A 33 -4.43 22.37 8.59
C LYS A 33 -3.01 22.87 8.88
N ASP A 34 -2.52 22.62 10.09
CA ASP A 34 -1.20 23.08 10.50
C ASP A 34 -0.10 22.31 9.73
N LEU A 35 -0.23 20.97 9.57
CA LEU A 35 0.71 20.15 8.83
C LEU A 35 0.74 20.46 7.32
N LEU A 36 -0.41 20.76 6.71
CA LEU A 36 -0.50 21.01 5.27
C LEU A 36 -0.31 22.48 4.89
N LYS A 37 -0.12 23.40 5.84
CA LYS A 37 -0.07 24.84 5.58
C LYS A 37 1.02 25.23 4.58
N ASP A 38 2.21 24.69 4.76
CA ASP A 38 3.38 24.98 3.94
C ASP A 38 3.98 23.69 3.34
N TYR A 39 3.15 22.63 3.25
CA TYR A 39 3.57 21.33 2.73
C TYR A 39 3.45 21.27 1.20
N GLU A 40 4.54 20.85 0.53
CA GLU A 40 4.58 20.69 -0.92
C GLU A 40 4.66 19.19 -1.28
N PRO A 41 3.59 18.57 -1.82
CA PRO A 41 3.54 17.14 -2.09
C PRO A 41 4.47 16.66 -3.21
N TYR A 42 5.06 17.57 -3.98
CA TYR A 42 6.03 17.25 -5.04
C TYR A 42 7.49 17.31 -4.56
N GLU A 43 7.72 17.83 -3.36
CA GLU A 43 9.05 17.89 -2.75
C GLU A 43 9.35 16.59 -1.98
N ARG A 44 10.60 16.07 -2.15
CA ARG A 44 11.05 14.91 -1.36
C ARG A 44 11.08 15.25 0.13
N PRO A 45 10.56 14.39 1.02
CA PRO A 45 10.43 14.67 2.44
C PRO A 45 11.75 14.48 3.21
N VAL A 46 12.77 15.24 2.85
CA VAL A 46 14.13 15.18 3.42
C VAL A 46 14.51 16.49 4.10
N ALA A 47 15.45 16.43 5.05
CA ALA A 47 15.93 17.63 5.75
C ALA A 47 16.87 18.48 4.89
N SER A 48 17.59 17.85 3.95
CA SER A 48 18.47 18.49 2.98
C SER A 48 18.24 17.91 1.59
N GLU A 49 18.31 18.71 0.55
CA GLU A 49 18.18 18.26 -0.86
C GLU A 49 19.24 17.23 -1.27
N SER A 50 20.38 17.20 -0.57
CA SER A 50 21.43 16.19 -0.77
C SER A 50 21.06 14.82 -0.21
N ASP A 51 20.09 14.75 0.71
CA ASP A 51 19.73 13.52 1.39
C ASP A 51 18.90 12.62 0.48
N SER A 52 18.98 11.32 0.72
CA SER A 52 18.13 10.30 0.09
C SER A 52 16.92 10.04 0.96
N VAL A 53 15.77 9.78 0.33
CA VAL A 53 14.61 9.21 1.05
C VAL A 53 14.82 7.70 1.16
N ASP A 54 14.86 7.18 2.39
CA ASP A 54 14.88 5.74 2.63
C ASP A 54 13.43 5.20 2.56
N VAL A 55 13.17 4.31 1.60
CA VAL A 55 11.89 3.63 1.46
C VAL A 55 12.08 2.13 1.68
N ARG A 56 11.46 1.58 2.71
CA ARG A 56 11.37 0.15 2.91
C ARG A 56 10.17 -0.38 2.14
N TYR A 57 10.43 -1.30 1.20
CA TYR A 57 9.43 -1.81 0.27
C TYR A 57 9.21 -3.31 0.45
N GLY A 58 7.95 -3.72 0.42
CA GLY A 58 7.52 -5.11 0.43
C GLY A 58 6.31 -5.32 -0.47
N ILE A 59 5.99 -6.60 -0.72
CA ILE A 59 4.79 -7.01 -1.41
C ILE A 59 4.15 -8.16 -0.65
N ALA A 60 2.83 -8.09 -0.42
CA ALA A 60 2.04 -9.22 0.04
C ALA A 60 1.25 -9.78 -1.13
N ILE A 61 1.38 -11.09 -1.40
CA ILE A 61 0.63 -11.76 -2.46
C ILE A 61 -0.62 -12.37 -1.82
N LEU A 62 -1.80 -11.83 -2.19
CA LEU A 62 -3.07 -12.30 -1.64
C LEU A 62 -3.64 -13.45 -2.47
N LYS A 63 -3.45 -13.42 -3.78
CA LYS A 63 -3.98 -14.43 -4.68
C LYS A 63 -3.26 -14.42 -6.02
N THR A 64 -3.08 -15.60 -6.60
CA THR A 64 -2.73 -15.76 -8.00
C THR A 64 -3.91 -16.39 -8.74
N TYR A 65 -4.34 -15.78 -9.83
CA TYR A 65 -5.51 -16.25 -10.60
C TYR A 65 -5.16 -17.33 -11.61
N GLY A 66 -3.87 -17.58 -11.81
CA GLY A 66 -3.32 -18.60 -12.67
C GLY A 66 -2.09 -18.09 -13.41
N VAL A 67 -1.22 -19.03 -13.73
CA VAL A 67 -0.18 -18.84 -14.71
C VAL A 67 -0.75 -19.32 -16.03
N CYS A 68 -0.86 -18.45 -17.02
CA CYS A 68 -1.29 -18.84 -18.36
C CYS A 68 -0.03 -19.19 -19.19
N PRO A 69 0.27 -20.48 -19.44
CA PRO A 69 1.48 -20.85 -20.18
C PRO A 69 1.46 -20.34 -21.62
N LYS A 70 0.27 -20.17 -22.22
CA LYS A 70 0.14 -19.66 -23.59
C LYS A 70 0.48 -18.16 -23.68
N ASP A 71 0.03 -17.39 -22.69
CA ASP A 71 0.25 -15.93 -22.66
C ASP A 71 1.53 -15.58 -21.89
N GLN A 72 2.21 -16.58 -21.30
CA GLN A 72 3.38 -16.39 -20.43
C GLN A 72 3.14 -15.28 -19.38
N ALA A 73 1.95 -15.25 -18.80
CA ALA A 73 1.54 -14.19 -17.89
C ALA A 73 0.99 -14.74 -16.57
N LEU A 74 1.37 -14.07 -15.49
CA LEU A 74 0.84 -14.25 -14.15
C LEU A 74 -0.13 -13.10 -13.84
N LYS A 75 -1.38 -13.44 -13.49
CA LYS A 75 -2.30 -12.48 -12.88
C LYS A 75 -2.32 -12.68 -11.38
N SER A 76 -2.06 -11.61 -10.64
CA SER A 76 -2.01 -11.66 -9.18
C SER A 76 -2.72 -10.46 -8.55
N LYS A 77 -3.27 -10.66 -7.36
CA LYS A 77 -3.74 -9.60 -6.47
C LYS A 77 -2.74 -9.44 -5.34
N VAL A 78 -2.25 -8.24 -5.15
CA VAL A 78 -1.19 -7.93 -4.20
C VAL A 78 -1.53 -6.70 -3.37
N TRP A 79 -0.90 -6.56 -2.22
CA TRP A 79 -0.74 -5.29 -1.53
C TRP A 79 0.72 -4.87 -1.66
N LEU A 80 0.95 -3.65 -2.12
CA LEU A 80 2.26 -3.02 -2.00
C LEU A 80 2.41 -2.55 -0.55
N ARG A 81 3.62 -2.62 -0.01
CA ARG A 81 3.91 -2.22 1.37
C ARG A 81 5.07 -1.23 1.31
N MET A 82 4.77 0.03 1.59
CA MET A 82 5.74 1.12 1.54
C MET A 82 5.79 1.84 2.88
N TYR A 83 7.02 2.03 3.37
CA TYR A 83 7.30 2.69 4.63
C TYR A 83 8.42 3.69 4.41
N TRP A 84 8.22 4.93 4.81
CA TRP A 84 9.23 5.99 4.77
C TRP A 84 9.06 6.94 5.94
N ASN A 85 9.97 7.90 6.10
CA ASN A 85 9.81 8.99 7.05
C ASN A 85 9.66 10.30 6.29
N ASP A 86 8.66 11.10 6.69
CA ASP A 86 8.44 12.44 6.19
C ASP A 86 8.77 13.45 7.29
N VAL A 87 9.85 14.20 7.10
CA VAL A 87 10.34 15.14 8.12
C VAL A 87 9.39 16.32 8.32
N ASN A 88 8.53 16.60 7.33
CA ASN A 88 7.59 17.73 7.33
C ASN A 88 6.26 17.38 8.01
N LEU A 89 5.97 16.08 8.24
CA LEU A 89 4.73 15.59 8.83
C LEU A 89 4.94 15.14 10.29
N ARG A 90 5.56 15.99 11.10
CA ARG A 90 5.83 15.72 12.53
C ARG A 90 5.05 16.65 13.43
N TRP A 91 4.56 16.14 14.56
CA TRP A 91 3.88 16.95 15.57
C TRP A 91 4.07 16.39 16.98
N ASN A 92 3.82 17.25 17.97
CA ASN A 92 3.75 16.81 19.36
C ASN A 92 2.28 16.47 19.69
N PRO A 93 1.96 15.22 20.04
CA PRO A 93 0.58 14.80 20.34
C PRO A 93 -0.10 15.65 21.43
N SER A 94 0.63 16.13 22.43
CA SER A 94 0.07 16.94 23.51
C SER A 94 -0.60 18.25 23.02
N ASP A 95 -0.15 18.80 21.89
CA ASP A 95 -0.66 20.06 21.33
C ASP A 95 -1.97 19.85 20.54
N TYR A 96 -2.30 18.57 20.25
CA TYR A 96 -3.42 18.17 19.40
C TYR A 96 -4.30 17.10 20.05
N GLY A 97 -4.53 17.19 21.36
CA GLY A 97 -5.44 16.28 22.07
C GLY A 97 -4.96 14.82 22.11
N ASN A 98 -3.63 14.62 22.15
CA ASN A 98 -2.96 13.32 22.17
C ASN A 98 -3.18 12.47 20.90
N ILE A 99 -3.44 13.08 19.75
CA ILE A 99 -3.50 12.40 18.45
C ILE A 99 -2.09 11.91 18.10
N LYS A 100 -1.93 10.58 17.95
CA LYS A 100 -0.66 9.92 17.64
C LYS A 100 -0.49 9.58 16.18
N ASP A 101 -1.58 9.41 15.44
CA ASP A 101 -1.58 9.08 14.02
C ASP A 101 -2.76 9.75 13.29
N ILE A 102 -2.58 9.96 11.99
CA ILE A 102 -3.59 10.55 11.11
C ILE A 102 -3.54 9.89 9.72
N ARG A 103 -4.62 10.02 8.95
CA ARG A 103 -4.71 9.50 7.59
C ARG A 103 -4.77 10.66 6.62
N PHE A 104 -3.90 10.60 5.61
CA PHE A 104 -3.92 11.53 4.48
C PHE A 104 -4.25 10.80 3.19
N PRO A 105 -5.13 11.34 2.36
CA PRO A 105 -5.25 10.86 0.98
C PRO A 105 -3.88 10.86 0.30
N SER A 106 -3.53 9.78 -0.38
CA SER A 106 -2.20 9.63 -1.02
C SER A 106 -1.85 10.79 -1.97
N LYS A 107 -2.86 11.47 -2.53
CA LYS A 107 -2.68 12.64 -3.40
C LYS A 107 -2.36 13.94 -2.66
N SER A 108 -2.50 13.98 -1.35
CA SER A 108 -2.32 15.18 -0.53
C SER A 108 -0.92 15.31 0.06
N ILE A 109 -0.14 14.26 0.00
CA ILE A 109 1.23 14.21 0.52
C ILE A 109 2.16 13.52 -0.47
N TRP A 110 3.46 13.67 -0.27
CA TRP A 110 4.44 12.96 -1.07
C TRP A 110 4.31 11.45 -0.87
N ILE A 111 4.40 10.70 -1.96
CA ILE A 111 4.43 9.23 -1.96
C ILE A 111 5.59 8.73 -2.84
N PRO A 112 6.22 7.58 -2.50
CA PRO A 112 7.22 6.97 -3.37
C PRO A 112 6.63 6.57 -4.73
N ASP A 113 7.30 6.91 -5.82
CA ASP A 113 6.91 6.58 -7.20
C ASP A 113 7.35 5.17 -7.64
N ILE A 114 7.30 4.21 -6.72
CA ILE A 114 7.73 2.83 -6.99
C ILE A 114 6.66 2.08 -7.75
N ILE A 115 7.01 1.61 -8.94
CA ILE A 115 6.10 0.88 -9.83
C ILE A 115 6.68 -0.48 -10.26
N PRO A 116 5.81 -1.44 -10.64
CA PRO A 116 6.24 -2.68 -11.28
C PRO A 116 6.64 -2.45 -12.74
N TYR A 117 7.93 -2.55 -13.05
CA TYR A 117 8.48 -2.29 -14.40
C TYR A 117 8.03 -3.27 -15.49
N ASN A 118 7.67 -4.49 -15.11
CA ASN A 118 7.26 -5.55 -16.04
C ASN A 118 5.77 -5.88 -15.97
N ALA A 119 4.95 -4.94 -15.50
CA ALA A 119 3.51 -5.05 -15.60
C ALA A 119 3.05 -4.75 -17.04
N GLU A 120 2.10 -5.54 -17.57
CA GLU A 120 1.58 -5.36 -18.92
C GLU A 120 0.59 -4.20 -19.02
N ASP A 121 -0.07 -3.85 -17.92
CA ASP A 121 -1.05 -2.76 -17.87
C ASP A 121 -0.54 -1.65 -16.94
N TYR A 122 0.05 -0.62 -17.54
CA TYR A 122 0.55 0.54 -16.80
C TYR A 122 -0.55 1.36 -16.13
N HIS A 123 -1.77 1.37 -16.66
CA HIS A 123 -2.90 2.07 -16.02
C HIS A 123 -3.33 1.38 -14.73
N ALA A 124 -3.18 0.06 -14.65
CA ALA A 124 -3.48 -0.70 -13.44
C ALA A 124 -2.41 -0.55 -12.35
N VAL A 125 -1.22 -0.04 -12.70
CA VAL A 125 -0.07 0.06 -11.79
C VAL A 125 0.31 1.50 -11.42
N ASP A 126 -0.42 2.49 -11.91
CA ASP A 126 -0.20 3.89 -11.56
C ASP A 126 -0.59 4.14 -10.10
N PRO A 127 0.38 4.35 -9.18
CA PRO A 127 0.09 4.58 -7.78
C PRO A 127 -0.75 5.85 -7.55
N TYR A 128 -0.70 6.82 -8.46
CA TYR A 128 -1.49 8.04 -8.36
C TYR A 128 -2.98 7.84 -8.63
N HIS A 129 -3.39 6.73 -9.23
CA HIS A 129 -4.79 6.34 -9.37
C HIS A 129 -5.33 5.57 -8.15
N LEU A 130 -4.45 5.14 -7.25
CA LEU A 130 -4.84 4.46 -6.02
C LEU A 130 -5.36 5.49 -5.01
N THR A 131 -6.57 5.29 -4.52
CA THR A 131 -7.27 6.24 -3.64
C THR A 131 -7.18 5.87 -2.16
N THR A 132 -6.25 4.99 -1.78
CA THR A 132 -6.07 4.59 -0.39
C THR A 132 -5.26 5.63 0.38
N ASP A 133 -5.57 5.77 1.66
CA ASP A 133 -4.91 6.73 2.53
C ASP A 133 -3.56 6.22 3.02
N VAL A 134 -2.65 7.16 3.27
CA VAL A 134 -1.39 6.96 3.96
C VAL A 134 -1.63 7.17 5.46
N VAL A 135 -1.17 6.25 6.29
CA VAL A 135 -1.12 6.42 7.74
C VAL A 135 0.17 7.14 8.10
N VAL A 136 0.06 8.28 8.75
CA VAL A 136 1.19 9.08 9.22
C VAL A 136 1.16 9.12 10.75
N ASN A 137 2.26 8.74 11.39
CA ASN A 137 2.45 8.83 12.82
C ASN A 137 3.11 10.17 13.20
N HIS A 138 2.97 10.55 14.47
CA HIS A 138 3.45 11.84 14.97
C HIS A 138 4.97 12.09 14.86
N ASP A 139 5.74 11.02 14.68
CA ASP A 139 7.19 11.05 14.45
C ASP A 139 7.57 11.21 12.96
N GLY A 140 6.57 11.34 12.09
CA GLY A 140 6.73 11.44 10.65
C GLY A 140 6.81 10.10 9.92
N SER A 141 6.73 8.97 10.63
CA SER A 141 6.73 7.66 9.97
C SER A 141 5.43 7.44 9.19
N CYS A 142 5.58 7.18 7.89
CA CYS A 142 4.51 6.97 6.92
C CYS A 142 4.40 5.50 6.54
N THR A 143 3.17 5.02 6.44
CA THR A 143 2.83 3.66 6.02
C THR A 143 1.74 3.69 4.95
N TRP A 144 2.00 3.05 3.80
CA TRP A 144 1.03 2.99 2.71
C TRP A 144 0.95 1.58 2.12
N HIS A 145 -0.26 1.01 2.09
CA HIS A 145 -0.50 -0.35 1.63
C HIS A 145 -1.59 -0.38 0.54
N PRO A 146 -1.35 0.16 -0.64
CA PRO A 146 -2.32 0.15 -1.73
C PRO A 146 -2.53 -1.26 -2.30
N PRO A 147 -3.79 -1.70 -2.50
CA PRO A 147 -4.09 -2.93 -3.20
C PRO A 147 -3.89 -2.76 -4.71
N MET A 148 -3.36 -3.79 -5.38
CA MET A 148 -3.10 -3.75 -6.81
C MET A 148 -3.39 -5.10 -7.47
N ASN A 149 -3.92 -5.06 -8.69
CA ASN A 149 -3.97 -6.21 -9.57
C ASN A 149 -2.83 -6.10 -10.58
N LEU A 150 -1.97 -7.12 -10.61
CA LEU A 150 -0.82 -7.16 -11.49
C LEU A 150 -1.01 -8.23 -12.56
N LYS A 151 -0.63 -7.90 -13.79
CA LYS A 151 -0.37 -8.85 -14.86
C LYS A 151 1.09 -8.70 -15.24
N THR A 152 1.90 -9.71 -14.94
CA THR A 152 3.34 -9.69 -15.17
C THR A 152 3.77 -10.87 -16.04
N HIS A 153 4.88 -10.69 -16.76
CA HIS A 153 5.39 -11.72 -17.64
C HIS A 153 6.11 -12.83 -16.86
N CYS A 154 5.93 -14.09 -17.32
CA CYS A 154 6.63 -15.26 -16.80
C CYS A 154 7.73 -15.71 -17.76
N GLU A 155 8.78 -16.30 -17.24
CA GLU A 155 9.84 -16.87 -18.06
C GLU A 155 9.34 -18.11 -18.81
N PRO A 156 9.76 -18.32 -20.08
CA PRO A 156 9.47 -19.56 -20.78
C PRO A 156 10.01 -20.76 -20.00
N SER A 157 9.16 -21.76 -19.76
CA SER A 157 9.57 -23.01 -19.10
C SER A 157 9.52 -24.18 -20.07
N GLN A 158 10.55 -25.02 -20.07
CA GLN A 158 10.56 -26.30 -20.79
C GLN A 158 9.79 -27.38 -20.01
N ASP A 159 9.66 -27.23 -18.69
CA ASP A 159 8.85 -28.11 -17.87
C ASP A 159 7.40 -27.59 -17.77
N SER A 160 6.47 -28.36 -18.30
CA SER A 160 5.04 -28.06 -18.25
C SER A 160 4.45 -28.07 -16.83
N ASN A 161 5.19 -28.58 -15.84
CA ASN A 161 4.78 -28.68 -14.44
C ASN A 161 5.42 -27.62 -13.54
N ALA A 162 6.40 -26.86 -14.03
CA ALA A 162 7.05 -25.79 -13.31
C ALA A 162 6.97 -24.47 -14.08
N GLN A 163 6.81 -23.35 -13.35
CA GLN A 163 6.78 -22.02 -13.95
C GLN A 163 7.42 -21.02 -13.01
N THR A 164 8.27 -20.14 -13.54
CA THR A 164 8.86 -19.02 -12.80
C THR A 164 8.36 -17.70 -13.38
N CYS A 165 7.83 -16.85 -12.49
CA CYS A 165 7.37 -15.51 -12.85
C CYS A 165 8.09 -14.49 -12.00
N LYS A 166 8.32 -13.28 -12.54
CA LYS A 166 9.02 -12.22 -11.83
C LYS A 166 8.16 -10.98 -11.71
N ILE A 167 8.24 -10.31 -10.56
CA ILE A 167 7.74 -8.96 -10.35
C ILE A 167 8.94 -8.08 -10.08
N LYS A 168 9.22 -7.12 -10.99
CA LYS A 168 10.37 -6.22 -10.91
C LYS A 168 9.87 -4.82 -10.57
N VAL A 169 10.32 -4.26 -9.45
CA VAL A 169 9.88 -2.94 -8.98
C VAL A 169 11.05 -2.01 -8.75
N GLY A 170 10.81 -0.72 -8.88
CA GLY A 170 11.77 0.33 -8.59
C GLY A 170 11.13 1.71 -8.75
N SER A 171 11.84 2.76 -8.36
CA SER A 171 11.40 4.13 -8.60
C SER A 171 11.41 4.42 -10.10
N TRP A 172 10.38 5.12 -10.56
CA TRP A 172 10.30 5.51 -11.97
C TRP A 172 11.17 6.73 -12.29
N THR A 173 11.27 7.68 -11.37
CA THR A 173 11.97 8.96 -11.61
C THR A 173 13.24 9.16 -10.79
N TYR A 174 13.38 8.50 -9.63
CA TYR A 174 14.50 8.72 -8.72
C TYR A 174 15.61 7.68 -8.88
N ASN A 175 16.84 8.15 -8.98
CA ASN A 175 18.03 7.32 -8.84
C ASN A 175 18.32 6.98 -7.35
N GLY A 176 19.28 6.09 -7.09
CA GLY A 176 19.61 5.61 -5.74
C GLY A 176 20.17 6.67 -4.79
N TYR A 177 20.70 7.80 -5.32
CA TYR A 177 21.14 8.93 -4.50
C TYR A 177 19.99 9.79 -3.98
N LYS A 178 18.81 9.71 -4.63
CA LYS A 178 17.61 10.48 -4.28
C LYS A 178 16.57 9.63 -3.54
N MET A 179 16.50 8.35 -3.85
CA MET A 179 15.63 7.39 -3.17
C MET A 179 16.34 6.04 -3.03
N ASN A 180 16.62 5.65 -1.78
CA ASN A 180 17.15 4.33 -1.47
C ASN A 180 15.99 3.39 -1.12
N ILE A 181 15.88 2.30 -1.89
CA ILE A 181 14.82 1.30 -1.67
C ILE A 181 15.43 0.08 -1.00
N THR A 182 14.90 -0.31 0.14
CA THR A 182 15.34 -1.49 0.92
C THR A 182 14.22 -2.52 1.01
N LEU A 183 14.57 -3.79 1.24
CA LEU A 183 13.58 -4.87 1.40
C LEU A 183 12.93 -4.81 2.80
N ASP A 184 11.60 -4.92 2.85
CA ASP A 184 10.84 -5.12 4.10
C ASP A 184 11.06 -6.54 4.66
N LYS A 185 11.07 -7.56 3.76
CA LYS A 185 11.30 -8.97 4.08
C LYS A 185 12.16 -9.61 2.97
N PRO A 186 12.83 -10.74 3.25
CA PRO A 186 13.63 -11.47 2.25
C PRO A 186 12.83 -11.99 1.05
N GLY A 187 11.50 -11.93 1.10
CA GLY A 187 10.60 -12.38 0.05
C GLY A 187 9.23 -11.73 0.18
N ALA A 188 8.32 -12.11 -0.71
CA ALA A 188 6.94 -11.68 -0.65
C ALA A 188 6.25 -12.25 0.61
N ASP A 189 5.38 -11.46 1.20
CA ASP A 189 4.53 -11.91 2.31
C ASP A 189 3.41 -12.80 1.77
N LEU A 190 3.32 -14.01 2.27
CA LEU A 190 2.32 -15.02 1.90
C LEU A 190 1.35 -15.35 3.03
N SER A 191 1.33 -14.57 4.13
CA SER A 191 0.50 -14.84 5.30
C SER A 191 -0.99 -14.91 4.98
N ASP A 192 -1.45 -14.05 4.05
CA ASP A 192 -2.85 -14.00 3.59
C ASP A 192 -3.05 -14.61 2.19
N TYR A 193 -2.10 -15.45 1.74
CA TYR A 193 -2.14 -16.01 0.42
C TYR A 193 -3.24 -17.07 0.26
N THR A 194 -4.13 -16.86 -0.71
CA THR A 194 -5.12 -17.84 -1.14
C THR A 194 -4.58 -18.67 -2.31
N PRO A 195 -4.33 -19.98 -2.14
CA PRO A 195 -3.75 -20.83 -3.16
C PRO A 195 -4.60 -20.92 -4.43
N SER A 196 -3.94 -21.03 -5.58
CA SER A 196 -4.57 -21.33 -6.86
C SER A 196 -5.06 -22.79 -6.92
N LYS A 197 -6.10 -23.04 -7.75
CA LYS A 197 -6.60 -24.41 -7.99
C LYS A 197 -5.61 -25.28 -8.79
N ASP A 198 -4.86 -24.65 -9.68
CA ASP A 198 -4.02 -25.37 -10.65
C ASP A 198 -2.53 -25.32 -10.34
N TRP A 199 -2.09 -24.33 -9.58
CA TRP A 199 -0.69 -24.08 -9.29
C TRP A 199 -0.44 -23.87 -7.81
N ILE A 200 0.68 -24.40 -7.33
CA ILE A 200 1.21 -24.20 -5.98
C ILE A 200 2.31 -23.17 -6.08
N LEU A 201 2.22 -22.08 -5.35
CA LEU A 201 3.34 -21.16 -5.15
C LEU A 201 4.28 -21.78 -4.10
N LYS A 202 5.47 -22.17 -4.50
CA LYS A 202 6.46 -22.85 -3.64
C LYS A 202 7.18 -21.86 -2.74
N ASP A 203 7.64 -20.78 -3.34
CA ASP A 203 8.34 -19.68 -2.69
C ASP A 203 8.25 -18.40 -3.53
N ALA A 204 8.63 -17.28 -2.92
CA ALA A 204 8.65 -15.99 -3.55
C ALA A 204 9.80 -15.11 -2.99
N PRO A 205 11.06 -15.53 -3.14
CA PRO A 205 12.22 -14.77 -2.67
C PRO A 205 12.33 -13.41 -3.37
N ALA A 206 12.96 -12.46 -2.70
CA ALA A 206 13.23 -11.12 -3.23
C ALA A 206 14.73 -10.83 -3.23
N GLU A 207 15.17 -10.20 -4.30
CA GLU A 207 16.55 -9.75 -4.47
C GLU A 207 16.55 -8.25 -4.75
N ARG A 208 17.41 -7.51 -4.05
CA ARG A 208 17.69 -6.09 -4.28
C ARG A 208 18.97 -5.96 -5.06
N GLU A 209 18.93 -5.22 -6.15
CA GLU A 209 20.12 -4.90 -6.93
C GLU A 209 20.23 -3.38 -7.18
N GLU A 210 21.46 -2.90 -7.29
CA GLU A 210 21.77 -1.55 -7.78
C GLU A 210 22.37 -1.68 -9.18
N LYS A 211 21.77 -1.00 -10.14
CA LYS A 211 22.19 -1.08 -11.53
C LYS A 211 22.62 0.28 -12.02
N ILE A 212 23.82 0.34 -12.57
CA ILE A 212 24.32 1.51 -13.33
C ILE A 212 24.07 1.23 -14.80
N TYR A 213 23.40 2.17 -15.47
CA TYR A 213 23.14 2.08 -16.92
C TYR A 213 24.20 2.83 -17.70
N SER A 214 24.43 2.44 -18.94
CA SER A 214 25.43 3.07 -19.80
C SER A 214 25.16 4.55 -20.10
N CYS A 215 23.91 4.99 -19.95
CA CYS A 215 23.51 6.39 -20.14
C CYS A 215 23.85 7.29 -18.94
N CYS A 216 23.98 6.72 -17.74
CA CYS A 216 23.82 7.50 -16.53
C CYS A 216 24.74 6.96 -15.44
N PRO A 217 25.57 7.82 -14.78
CA PRO A 217 26.53 7.38 -13.76
C PRO A 217 25.87 7.03 -12.42
N GLU A 218 24.62 7.41 -12.22
CA GLU A 218 23.89 7.17 -10.97
C GLU A 218 23.39 5.73 -10.90
N PRO A 219 23.42 5.11 -9.71
CA PRO A 219 22.82 3.81 -9.49
C PRO A 219 21.29 3.91 -9.44
N TYR A 220 20.62 2.90 -9.98
CA TYR A 220 19.16 2.73 -9.87
C TYR A 220 18.85 1.47 -9.06
N VAL A 221 18.04 1.63 -8.03
CA VAL A 221 17.68 0.51 -7.16
C VAL A 221 16.49 -0.23 -7.74
N LYS A 222 16.63 -1.55 -7.87
CA LYS A 222 15.57 -2.45 -8.32
C LYS A 222 15.41 -3.60 -7.33
N ILE A 223 14.16 -4.01 -7.07
CA ILE A 223 13.84 -5.24 -6.34
C ILE A 223 13.16 -6.20 -7.31
N THR A 224 13.57 -7.46 -7.31
CA THR A 224 12.97 -8.53 -8.11
C THR A 224 12.44 -9.60 -7.18
N TYR A 225 11.13 -9.81 -7.21
CA TYR A 225 10.47 -10.96 -6.57
C TYR A 225 10.38 -12.09 -7.60
N THR A 226 10.89 -13.26 -7.24
CA THR A 226 10.87 -14.46 -8.09
C THR A 226 9.85 -15.45 -7.53
N LEU A 227 8.75 -15.65 -8.24
CA LEU A 227 7.64 -16.51 -7.84
C LEU A 227 7.79 -17.86 -8.53
N ASN A 228 8.06 -18.92 -7.77
CA ASN A 228 8.24 -20.27 -8.27
C ASN A 228 6.97 -21.08 -8.07
N PHE A 229 6.39 -21.55 -9.18
CA PHE A 229 5.15 -22.32 -9.20
C PHE A 229 5.40 -23.76 -9.63
N GLU A 230 4.63 -24.66 -9.03
CA GLU A 230 4.51 -26.08 -9.42
C GLU A 230 3.04 -26.39 -9.72
N LYS A 231 2.80 -27.15 -10.79
CA LYS A 231 1.45 -27.53 -11.20
C LYS A 231 0.88 -28.59 -10.26
N ARG A 232 -0.35 -28.41 -9.81
CA ARG A 232 -1.01 -29.40 -8.96
C ARG A 232 -1.26 -30.71 -9.69
N GLY A 233 -0.91 -31.82 -9.04
CA GLY A 233 -1.25 -33.15 -9.50
C GLY A 233 -2.77 -33.39 -9.53
N LEU A 234 -3.21 -34.38 -10.31
CA LEU A 234 -4.63 -34.73 -10.43
C LEU A 234 -5.28 -35.07 -9.09
N TRP A 235 -4.56 -35.81 -8.23
CA TRP A 235 -5.01 -36.22 -6.89
C TRP A 235 -5.20 -35.03 -5.95
N GLU A 236 -4.31 -34.05 -5.99
CA GLU A 236 -4.43 -32.81 -5.17
C GLU A 236 -5.62 -31.96 -5.58
N LYS A 237 -5.98 -31.98 -6.87
CA LYS A 237 -7.16 -31.28 -7.40
C LYS A 237 -8.47 -31.93 -6.96
N LEU A 238 -8.51 -33.28 -6.87
CA LEU A 238 -9.71 -34.04 -6.55
C LEU A 238 -10.01 -34.16 -5.06
N PHE A 239 -8.98 -34.26 -4.21
CA PHE A 239 -9.13 -34.59 -2.79
C PHE A 239 -8.85 -33.42 -1.83
N GLY A 240 -8.59 -32.23 -2.35
CA GLY A 240 -8.60 -31.00 -1.58
C GLY A 240 -7.33 -30.69 -0.77
N PHE A 241 -7.28 -29.47 -0.35
CA PHE A 241 -6.18 -28.76 0.28
C PHE A 241 -5.77 -29.34 1.65
N LYS A 242 -4.73 -30.12 1.73
CA LYS A 242 -4.14 -30.55 3.02
C LYS A 242 -3.00 -29.63 3.51
N GLU A 243 -2.73 -28.48 2.83
CA GLU A 243 -1.55 -27.65 3.13
C GLU A 243 -1.85 -26.17 3.41
N LEU A 244 -2.94 -25.85 4.13
CA LEU A 244 -3.16 -24.48 4.62
C LEU A 244 -2.18 -24.06 5.76
N GLY A 245 -1.38 -25.00 6.29
CA GLY A 245 -0.48 -24.75 7.40
C GLY A 245 0.93 -24.24 7.07
N LYS A 246 1.34 -24.21 5.80
CA LYS A 246 2.73 -23.85 5.45
C LYS A 246 3.04 -22.36 5.33
N TYR A 247 2.02 -21.51 5.28
CA TYR A 247 2.20 -20.06 5.09
C TYR A 247 2.05 -19.23 6.38
N THR A 248 1.69 -19.87 7.51
CA THR A 248 1.39 -19.16 8.75
C THR A 248 2.56 -18.99 9.72
N ASP A 249 3.67 -19.71 9.54
CA ASP A 249 4.81 -19.67 10.47
C ASP A 249 6.14 -19.58 9.72
N ARG A 250 6.53 -18.35 9.34
CA ARG A 250 7.97 -17.97 9.16
C ARG A 250 8.14 -16.46 9.17
#